data_013f48cd1112ef2d43da69b8507f7d29
#
_entry.id   013f48cd1112ef2d43da69b8507f7d29
#
_cell.length_a   1.000
_cell.length_b   1.000
_cell.length_c   1.000
_cell.angle_alpha   90.00
_cell.angle_beta   90.00
_cell.angle_gamma   90.00
#
_symmetry.space_group_name_H-M   'P 1'
#
loop_
_entity.id
_entity.type
_entity.pdbx_description
1 polymer ?
#
loop_
_entity_poly.entity_id
_entity_poly.type
_entity_poly.pdbx_seq_one_letter_code
_entity_poly.pdbx_strand_id
1 'polypeptide(L)'
;MLAKNQIGWQSEAHLAFVDTLFEKINYAAIEASSDYAKEKGSYRYFEGSDWQNGDYFRKRGYDSEKWKALEKKVGEQGMRNAYLLAVAPTSSTSIIAGTTAGIDPVMNKYFLEEKKGAMLPRVAPDLSMDTYWYYTNAHHINQEWSVRACGVRQRHIDQAQSMNFYITNDYTMRQVLNLYLLAWESGVKTVYYVRSKSLEVEECESCSS
;
A
#
# COMPACT_ATOMS: atom_id res chain seq x y z
N MET A 1 -2.82 9.27 6.27
CA MET A 1 -1.52 9.24 6.98
C MET A 1 -0.51 10.21 6.39
N LEU A 2 -0.21 10.19 5.08
CA LEU A 2 0.73 11.14 4.46
C LEU A 2 0.33 12.60 4.69
N ALA A 3 -0.91 12.98 4.34
CA ALA A 3 -1.40 14.35 4.54
C ALA A 3 -1.30 14.81 6.00
N LYS A 4 -1.62 13.95 6.96
CA LYS A 4 -1.50 14.24 8.39
C LYS A 4 -0.04 14.50 8.84
N ASN A 5 0.92 13.89 8.16
CA ASN A 5 2.35 14.13 8.39
C ASN A 5 2.95 15.16 7.44
N GLN A 6 2.12 15.87 6.68
CA GLN A 6 2.52 16.89 5.71
C GLN A 6 3.55 16.38 4.67
N ILE A 7 3.35 15.14 4.23
CA ILE A 7 4.22 14.49 3.24
C ILE A 7 3.49 14.47 1.88
N GLY A 8 4.11 15.10 0.87
CA GLY A 8 3.60 15.11 -0.49
C GLY A 8 3.72 13.72 -1.14
N TRP A 9 2.69 13.32 -1.91
CA TRP A 9 2.65 12.00 -2.55
C TRP A 9 3.84 11.76 -3.49
N GLN A 10 4.18 12.74 -4.32
CA GLN A 10 5.29 12.66 -5.29
C GLN A 10 6.59 13.17 -4.68
N SER A 11 7.12 12.48 -3.66
CA SER A 11 8.35 12.90 -2.98
C SER A 11 9.16 11.71 -2.46
N GLU A 12 10.47 11.88 -2.38
CA GLU A 12 11.35 10.91 -1.74
C GLU A 12 11.00 10.74 -0.24
N ALA A 13 10.51 11.79 0.40
CA ALA A 13 10.02 11.72 1.79
C ALA A 13 8.85 10.72 1.94
N HIS A 14 7.97 10.63 0.92
CA HIS A 14 6.92 9.60 0.89
C HIS A 14 7.52 8.20 0.82
N LEU A 15 8.48 7.96 -0.08
CA LEU A 15 9.11 6.65 -0.22
C LEU A 15 9.82 6.23 1.08
N ALA A 16 10.60 7.13 1.68
CA ALA A 16 11.28 6.87 2.95
C ALA A 16 10.30 6.62 4.10
N PHE A 17 9.19 7.38 4.15
CA PHE A 17 8.15 7.21 5.16
C PHE A 17 7.49 5.83 5.06
N VAL A 18 7.09 5.40 3.86
CA VAL A 18 6.43 4.08 3.68
C VAL A 18 7.41 2.93 3.90
N ASP A 19 8.68 3.06 3.52
CA ASP A 19 9.72 2.07 3.80
C ASP A 19 9.84 1.83 5.31
N THR A 20 10.09 2.90 6.06
CA THR A 20 10.23 2.84 7.52
C THR A 20 8.98 2.29 8.22
N LEU A 21 7.80 2.73 7.76
CA LEU A 21 6.53 2.30 8.36
C LEU A 21 6.28 0.82 8.14
N PHE A 22 6.41 0.35 6.90
CA PHE A 22 6.14 -1.04 6.56
C PHE A 22 7.22 -1.99 7.08
N GLU A 23 8.48 -1.54 7.19
CA GLU A 23 9.53 -2.28 7.90
C GLU A 23 9.13 -2.55 9.36
N LYS A 24 8.66 -1.51 10.09
CA LYS A 24 8.22 -1.67 11.49
C LYS A 24 7.03 -2.62 11.62
N ILE A 25 6.04 -2.49 10.71
CA ILE A 25 4.86 -3.37 10.71
C ILE A 25 5.28 -4.81 10.46
N ASN A 26 6.14 -5.05 9.45
CA ASN A 26 6.62 -6.38 9.11
C ASN A 26 7.43 -7.01 10.25
N TYR A 27 8.35 -6.25 10.84
CA TYR A 27 9.13 -6.70 11.99
C TYR A 27 8.23 -7.17 13.14
N ALA A 28 7.28 -6.33 13.54
CA ALA A 28 6.35 -6.64 14.62
C ALA A 28 5.46 -7.85 14.31
N ALA A 29 5.01 -7.99 13.05
CA ALA A 29 4.19 -9.11 12.62
C ALA A 29 4.96 -10.44 12.65
N ILE A 30 6.22 -10.44 12.21
CA ILE A 30 7.10 -11.61 12.25
C ILE A 30 7.38 -12.00 13.71
N GLU A 31 7.76 -11.03 14.53
CA GLU A 31 8.06 -11.24 15.93
C GLU A 31 6.86 -11.85 16.68
N ALA A 32 5.67 -11.26 16.51
CA ALA A 32 4.44 -11.77 17.14
C ALA A 32 4.07 -13.17 16.63
N SER A 33 4.23 -13.45 15.32
CA SER A 33 3.96 -14.79 14.78
C SER A 33 4.93 -15.84 15.30
N SER A 34 6.19 -15.47 15.49
CA SER A 34 7.20 -16.36 16.09
C SER A 34 6.90 -16.63 17.57
N ASP A 35 6.56 -15.61 18.36
CA ASP A 35 6.17 -15.79 19.75
C ASP A 35 4.93 -16.68 19.90
N TYR A 36 3.96 -16.49 18.97
CA TYR A 36 2.76 -17.34 18.98
C TYR A 36 3.05 -18.77 18.51
N ALA A 37 4.05 -18.98 17.66
CA ALA A 37 4.52 -20.31 17.30
C ALA A 37 5.12 -21.06 18.48
N LYS A 38 5.85 -20.37 19.38
CA LYS A 38 6.37 -20.95 20.60
C LYS A 38 5.26 -21.50 21.50
N GLU A 39 4.09 -20.83 21.52
CA GLU A 39 2.94 -21.24 22.34
C GLU A 39 2.08 -22.32 21.66
N LYS A 40 1.78 -22.17 20.36
CA LYS A 40 0.79 -22.97 19.63
C LYS A 40 1.40 -23.90 18.57
N GLY A 41 2.72 -23.92 18.42
CA GLY A 41 3.42 -24.64 17.36
C GLY A 41 3.44 -23.87 16.04
N SER A 42 4.40 -24.22 15.19
CA SER A 42 4.56 -23.65 13.85
C SER A 42 3.45 -24.11 12.90
N TYR A 43 3.28 -23.37 11.80
CA TYR A 43 2.43 -23.86 10.71
C TYR A 43 3.03 -25.13 10.08
N ARG A 44 2.17 -25.96 9.47
CA ARG A 44 2.48 -27.33 9.03
C ARG A 44 3.72 -27.46 8.13
N TYR A 45 3.96 -26.47 7.25
CA TYR A 45 5.05 -26.51 6.26
C TYR A 45 6.18 -25.52 6.60
N PHE A 46 6.42 -25.30 7.88
CA PHE A 46 7.51 -24.46 8.34
C PHE A 46 8.87 -25.04 8.02
N GLU A 47 9.01 -26.35 8.19
CA GLU A 47 10.25 -27.08 7.91
C GLU A 47 10.61 -26.99 6.41
N GLY A 48 11.83 -26.57 6.11
CA GLY A 48 12.32 -26.33 4.75
C GLY A 48 11.83 -25.02 4.10
N SER A 49 11.05 -24.21 4.81
CA SER A 49 10.55 -22.93 4.29
C SER A 49 11.61 -21.83 4.28
N ASP A 50 11.35 -20.77 3.50
CA ASP A 50 12.15 -19.53 3.49
C ASP A 50 12.24 -18.86 4.87
N TRP A 51 11.30 -19.13 5.77
CA TRP A 51 11.36 -18.68 7.15
C TRP A 51 12.41 -19.42 7.97
N GLN A 52 12.42 -20.74 7.87
CA GLN A 52 13.34 -21.57 8.64
C GLN A 52 14.80 -21.42 8.18
N ASN A 53 15.01 -21.37 6.88
CA ASN A 53 16.37 -21.29 6.30
C ASN A 53 16.92 -19.86 6.20
N GLY A 54 16.16 -18.85 6.62
CA GLY A 54 16.53 -17.44 6.60
C GLY A 54 16.45 -16.77 5.22
N ASP A 55 16.02 -17.46 4.16
CA ASP A 55 15.89 -16.87 2.81
C ASP A 55 14.94 -15.69 2.76
N TYR A 56 13.89 -15.70 3.58
CA TYR A 56 12.98 -14.57 3.70
C TYR A 56 13.72 -13.27 4.02
N PHE A 57 14.63 -13.31 4.98
CA PHE A 57 15.40 -12.15 5.44
C PHE A 57 16.48 -11.75 4.42
N ARG A 58 17.22 -12.73 3.90
CA ARG A 58 18.28 -12.49 2.91
C ARG A 58 17.76 -11.88 1.62
N LYS A 59 16.68 -12.43 1.04
CA LYS A 59 16.06 -11.92 -0.19
C LYS A 59 15.56 -10.47 -0.07
N ARG A 60 15.31 -10.00 1.17
CA ARG A 60 14.83 -8.64 1.46
C ARG A 60 15.91 -7.70 1.95
N GLY A 61 17.16 -8.18 2.10
CA GLY A 61 18.29 -7.39 2.58
C GLY A 61 18.10 -6.93 4.04
N TYR A 62 17.55 -7.79 4.89
CA TYR A 62 17.39 -7.55 6.32
C TYR A 62 18.65 -8.03 7.06
N ASP A 63 19.68 -7.19 7.08
CA ASP A 63 21.03 -7.53 7.55
C ASP A 63 21.47 -6.82 8.83
N SER A 64 20.63 -5.89 9.37
CA SER A 64 20.94 -5.22 10.63
C SER A 64 20.89 -6.19 11.82
N GLU A 65 21.57 -5.87 12.91
CA GLU A 65 21.63 -6.72 14.10
C GLU A 65 20.26 -7.09 14.67
N LYS A 66 19.31 -6.14 14.64
CA LYS A 66 17.91 -6.43 15.05
C LYS A 66 17.25 -7.50 14.17
N TRP A 67 17.51 -7.46 12.85
CA TRP A 67 16.94 -8.40 11.91
C TRP A 67 17.60 -9.77 12.00
N LYS A 68 18.92 -9.84 12.19
CA LYS A 68 19.63 -11.10 12.44
C LYS A 68 19.17 -11.78 13.74
N ALA A 69 18.92 -10.98 14.78
CA ALA A 69 18.35 -11.50 16.03
C ALA A 69 16.96 -12.10 15.84
N LEU A 70 16.11 -11.42 15.01
CA LEU A 70 14.78 -11.93 14.70
C LEU A 70 14.84 -13.17 13.79
N GLU A 71 15.72 -13.21 12.77
CA GLU A 71 15.97 -14.38 11.94
C GLU A 71 16.34 -15.60 12.79
N LYS A 72 17.29 -15.44 13.70
CA LYS A 72 17.68 -16.49 14.65
C LYS A 72 16.48 -16.95 15.50
N LYS A 73 15.73 -16.00 16.08
CA LYS A 73 14.53 -16.28 16.87
C LYS A 73 13.51 -17.10 16.07
N VAL A 74 13.25 -16.71 14.83
CA VAL A 74 12.34 -17.43 13.92
C VAL A 74 12.84 -18.84 13.62
N GLY A 75 14.12 -19.02 13.35
CA GLY A 75 14.72 -20.34 13.12
C GLY A 75 14.58 -21.27 14.32
N GLU A 76 14.71 -20.74 15.56
CA GLU A 76 14.63 -21.51 16.80
C GLU A 76 13.18 -21.77 17.28
N GLN A 77 12.30 -20.78 17.15
CA GLN A 77 10.92 -20.84 17.67
C GLN A 77 9.88 -21.23 16.63
N GLY A 78 10.20 -21.02 15.36
CA GLY A 78 9.26 -21.21 14.25
C GLY A 78 8.38 -20.00 13.95
N MET A 79 7.41 -20.21 13.06
CA MET A 79 6.39 -19.23 12.66
C MET A 79 5.00 -19.84 12.76
N ARG A 80 4.06 -19.14 13.39
CA ARG A 80 2.65 -19.59 13.45
C ARG A 80 1.94 -19.44 12.11
N ASN A 81 2.25 -18.40 11.38
CA ASN A 81 1.61 -18.02 10.11
C ASN A 81 2.60 -18.16 8.96
N ALA A 82 2.20 -18.81 7.87
CA ALA A 82 3.01 -18.91 6.66
C ALA A 82 3.11 -17.58 5.92
N TYR A 83 2.04 -16.77 5.98
CA TYR A 83 1.93 -15.45 5.38
C TYR A 83 1.42 -14.45 6.42
N LEU A 84 1.90 -13.22 6.37
CA LEU A 84 1.61 -12.19 7.37
C LEU A 84 0.89 -10.97 6.80
N LEU A 85 1.41 -10.39 5.72
CA LEU A 85 0.99 -9.08 5.24
C LEU A 85 0.49 -9.10 3.80
N ALA A 86 -0.68 -8.52 3.58
CA ALA A 86 -1.26 -8.19 2.29
C ALA A 86 -1.90 -6.80 2.35
N VAL A 87 -2.02 -6.12 1.22
CA VAL A 87 -2.76 -4.85 1.13
C VAL A 87 -4.05 -5.06 0.36
N ALA A 88 -5.16 -5.03 1.10
CA ALA A 88 -6.50 -5.17 0.55
C ALA A 88 -7.09 -3.81 0.08
N PRO A 89 -8.13 -3.80 -0.81
CA PRO A 89 -8.74 -2.57 -1.29
C PRO A 89 -9.54 -1.80 -0.21
N THR A 90 -10.05 -2.44 0.81
CA THR A 90 -10.69 -1.90 2.03
C THR A 90 -11.81 -0.85 1.81
N SER A 91 -12.53 -0.89 0.69
CA SER A 91 -13.52 0.13 0.31
C SER A 91 -14.65 0.32 1.35
N SER A 92 -15.14 -0.74 1.96
CA SER A 92 -16.18 -0.67 3.01
C SER A 92 -15.58 -0.48 4.40
N THR A 93 -14.48 -1.19 4.70
CA THR A 93 -13.83 -1.14 6.02
C THR A 93 -13.24 0.24 6.32
N SER A 94 -12.73 0.95 5.30
CA SER A 94 -12.22 2.31 5.45
C SER A 94 -13.27 3.31 5.90
N ILE A 95 -14.52 3.11 5.50
CA ILE A 95 -15.65 3.95 5.93
C ILE A 95 -15.89 3.81 7.44
N ILE A 96 -15.89 2.57 7.92
CA ILE A 96 -16.06 2.26 9.36
C ILE A 96 -14.89 2.82 10.17
N ALA A 97 -13.68 2.71 9.63
CA ALA A 97 -12.46 3.19 10.29
C ALA A 97 -12.22 4.71 10.16
N GLY A 98 -13.06 5.43 9.42
CA GLY A 98 -12.89 6.88 9.19
C GLY A 98 -11.58 7.23 8.45
N THR A 99 -11.17 6.39 7.49
CA THR A 99 -9.92 6.56 6.74
C THR A 99 -10.13 6.43 5.23
N THR A 100 -9.06 6.61 4.43
CA THR A 100 -9.10 6.41 2.97
C THR A 100 -9.11 4.93 2.62
N ALA A 101 -9.79 4.58 1.53
CA ALA A 101 -9.81 3.22 1.01
C ALA A 101 -8.46 2.84 0.40
N GLY A 102 -7.97 1.64 0.73
CA GLY A 102 -6.74 1.09 0.17
C GLY A 102 -5.50 1.90 0.51
N ILE A 103 -4.49 1.75 -0.33
CA ILE A 103 -3.18 2.38 -0.20
C ILE A 103 -2.92 3.44 -1.27
N ASP A 104 -3.85 3.56 -2.21
CA ASP A 104 -3.75 4.48 -3.33
C ASP A 104 -4.05 5.93 -2.90
N PRO A 105 -3.71 6.93 -3.73
CA PRO A 105 -4.13 8.30 -3.54
C PRO A 105 -5.66 8.43 -3.58
N VAL A 106 -6.18 9.45 -2.93
CA VAL A 106 -7.63 9.75 -3.00
C VAL A 106 -8.02 10.16 -4.43
N MET A 107 -9.19 9.74 -4.89
CA MET A 107 -9.73 10.24 -6.15
C MET A 107 -10.19 11.69 -6.03
N ASN A 108 -10.85 12.05 -4.93
CA ASN A 108 -11.26 13.40 -4.61
C ASN A 108 -11.10 13.68 -3.11
N LYS A 109 -10.85 14.96 -2.76
CA LYS A 109 -10.78 15.40 -1.37
C LYS A 109 -12.15 15.43 -0.70
N TYR A 110 -13.16 15.62 -1.51
CA TYR A 110 -14.56 15.65 -1.15
C TYR A 110 -15.41 15.23 -2.34
N PHE A 111 -16.43 14.44 -2.14
CA PHE A 111 -17.38 14.01 -3.16
C PHE A 111 -18.71 13.58 -2.52
N LEU A 112 -19.76 13.53 -3.34
CA LEU A 112 -21.03 12.96 -2.96
C LEU A 112 -21.09 11.51 -3.42
N GLU A 113 -21.31 10.58 -2.51
CA GLU A 113 -21.50 9.16 -2.80
C GLU A 113 -22.99 8.84 -2.77
N GLU A 114 -23.53 8.39 -3.90
CA GLU A 114 -24.88 7.86 -3.92
C GLU A 114 -24.90 6.44 -3.32
N LYS A 115 -25.70 6.22 -2.29
CA LYS A 115 -25.85 4.92 -1.67
C LYS A 115 -27.32 4.67 -1.30
N LYS A 116 -27.94 3.68 -1.93
CA LYS A 116 -29.36 3.32 -1.72
C LYS A 116 -30.30 4.51 -1.85
N GLY A 117 -30.07 5.37 -2.85
CA GLY A 117 -30.88 6.56 -3.12
C GLY A 117 -30.61 7.76 -2.21
N ALA A 118 -29.62 7.68 -1.32
CA ALA A 118 -29.19 8.80 -0.50
C ALA A 118 -27.82 9.32 -0.96
N MET A 119 -27.69 10.65 -1.08
CA MET A 119 -26.42 11.31 -1.37
C MET A 119 -25.66 11.56 -0.07
N LEU A 120 -24.55 10.88 0.14
CA LEU A 120 -23.73 10.98 1.34
C LEU A 120 -22.45 11.77 1.05
N PRO A 121 -22.22 12.89 1.75
CA PRO A 121 -20.97 13.62 1.60
C PRO A 121 -19.78 12.81 2.15
N ARG A 122 -18.73 12.71 1.35
CA ARG A 122 -17.45 12.10 1.73
C ARG A 122 -16.36 13.15 1.70
N VAL A 123 -15.64 13.24 2.79
CA VAL A 123 -14.51 14.16 2.94
C VAL A 123 -13.27 13.35 3.28
N ALA A 124 -12.13 13.73 2.72
CA ALA A 124 -10.86 13.09 3.07
C ALA A 124 -10.58 13.23 4.57
N PRO A 125 -10.11 12.18 5.24
CA PRO A 125 -9.87 12.20 6.69
C PRO A 125 -8.93 13.31 7.12
N ASP A 126 -9.24 13.99 8.22
CA ASP A 126 -8.44 15.12 8.75
C ASP A 126 -8.23 16.26 7.73
N LEU A 127 -9.17 16.45 6.79
CA LEU A 127 -9.09 17.56 5.82
C LEU A 127 -9.19 18.91 6.54
N SER A 128 -8.17 19.72 6.43
CA SER A 128 -8.03 21.04 7.04
C SER A 128 -7.18 21.94 6.15
N MET A 129 -7.01 23.21 6.51
CA MET A 129 -6.11 24.12 5.80
C MET A 129 -4.67 23.60 5.76
N ASP A 130 -4.22 22.91 6.81
CA ASP A 130 -2.86 22.38 6.93
C ASP A 130 -2.65 21.11 6.09
N THR A 131 -3.69 20.32 5.88
CA THR A 131 -3.60 19.02 5.17
C THR A 131 -4.10 19.08 3.73
N TYR A 132 -4.85 20.11 3.36
CA TYR A 132 -5.51 20.24 2.05
C TYR A 132 -4.55 20.06 0.87
N TRP A 133 -3.36 20.64 0.94
CA TRP A 133 -2.38 20.63 -0.15
C TRP A 133 -1.65 19.30 -0.32
N TYR A 134 -1.70 18.44 0.69
CA TYR A 134 -1.08 17.10 0.65
C TYR A 134 -2.03 16.02 0.12
N TYR A 135 -3.31 16.33 -0.03
CA TYR A 135 -4.27 15.47 -0.72
C TYR A 135 -4.24 15.77 -2.22
N THR A 136 -3.58 14.93 -2.99
CA THR A 136 -3.54 15.04 -4.46
C THR A 136 -4.47 14.02 -5.08
N ASN A 137 -5.28 14.45 -6.09
CA ASN A 137 -6.14 13.54 -6.82
C ASN A 137 -5.32 12.46 -7.52
N ALA A 138 -5.78 11.22 -7.46
CA ALA A 138 -5.09 10.05 -7.99
C ALA A 138 -4.77 10.18 -9.50
N HIS A 139 -5.64 10.79 -10.29
CA HIS A 139 -5.43 11.01 -11.73
C HIS A 139 -4.45 12.15 -12.04
N HIS A 140 -4.14 13.02 -11.08
CA HIS A 140 -3.18 14.12 -11.23
C HIS A 140 -1.78 13.78 -10.70
N ILE A 141 -1.56 12.55 -10.26
CA ILE A 141 -0.27 12.05 -9.81
C ILE A 141 0.43 11.34 -10.97
N ASN A 142 1.73 11.61 -11.16
CA ASN A 142 2.54 10.74 -12.01
C ASN A 142 2.54 9.31 -11.41
N GLN A 143 1.98 8.36 -12.15
CA GLN A 143 1.77 6.99 -11.71
C GLN A 143 3.07 6.23 -11.44
N GLU A 144 4.20 6.68 -11.96
CA GLU A 144 5.52 6.12 -11.62
C GLU A 144 5.81 6.22 -10.11
N TRP A 145 5.36 7.30 -9.44
CA TRP A 145 5.48 7.45 -8.00
C TRP A 145 4.63 6.43 -7.23
N SER A 146 3.44 6.12 -7.73
CA SER A 146 2.59 5.07 -7.16
C SER A 146 3.26 3.71 -7.27
N VAL A 147 3.88 3.41 -8.42
CA VAL A 147 4.63 2.17 -8.66
C VAL A 147 5.85 2.10 -7.74
N ARG A 148 6.67 3.15 -7.67
CA ARG A 148 7.85 3.21 -6.79
C ARG A 148 7.47 3.00 -5.33
N ALA A 149 6.43 3.67 -4.85
CA ALA A 149 5.92 3.49 -3.48
C ALA A 149 5.40 2.06 -3.23
N CYS A 150 4.75 1.45 -4.25
CA CYS A 150 4.32 0.05 -4.17
C CYS A 150 5.52 -0.90 -4.10
N GLY A 151 6.56 -0.69 -4.91
CA GLY A 151 7.80 -1.48 -4.88
C GLY A 151 8.52 -1.40 -3.53
N VAL A 152 8.66 -0.18 -2.99
CA VAL A 152 9.25 0.02 -1.66
C VAL A 152 8.47 -0.75 -0.58
N ARG A 153 7.14 -0.69 -0.58
CA ARG A 153 6.31 -1.46 0.36
C ARG A 153 6.41 -2.96 0.12
N GLN A 154 6.51 -3.41 -1.14
CA GLN A 154 6.53 -4.83 -1.48
C GLN A 154 7.71 -5.57 -0.84
N ARG A 155 8.82 -4.88 -0.59
CA ARG A 155 9.93 -5.41 0.19
C ARG A 155 9.50 -5.93 1.57
N HIS A 156 8.51 -5.30 2.17
CA HIS A 156 8.03 -5.59 3.52
C HIS A 156 6.73 -6.41 3.56
N ILE A 157 6.13 -6.67 2.39
CA ILE A 157 4.86 -7.39 2.26
C ILE A 157 5.12 -8.72 1.58
N ASP A 158 4.71 -9.81 2.21
CA ASP A 158 4.94 -11.17 1.70
C ASP A 158 3.89 -11.62 0.69
N GLN A 159 2.72 -11.00 0.67
CA GLN A 159 1.67 -11.26 -0.31
C GLN A 159 1.55 -10.11 -1.33
N ALA A 160 0.41 -9.99 -1.98
CA ALA A 160 0.15 -8.97 -2.98
C ALA A 160 -0.41 -7.67 -2.38
N GLN A 161 -0.36 -6.60 -3.17
CA GLN A 161 -0.97 -5.32 -2.87
C GLN A 161 -2.04 -5.00 -3.90
N SER A 162 -3.21 -4.52 -3.46
CA SER A 162 -4.23 -3.96 -4.33
C SER A 162 -3.82 -2.54 -4.74
N MET A 163 -3.01 -2.45 -5.80
CA MET A 163 -2.55 -1.20 -6.39
C MET A 163 -3.25 -0.96 -7.73
N ASN A 164 -3.78 0.24 -7.93
CA ASN A 164 -4.43 0.62 -9.18
C ASN A 164 -3.59 1.66 -9.92
N PHE A 165 -3.67 1.66 -11.26
CA PHE A 165 -3.24 2.78 -12.07
C PHE A 165 -4.41 3.73 -12.30
N TYR A 166 -4.15 5.02 -12.16
CA TYR A 166 -5.11 6.09 -12.42
C TYR A 166 -4.61 6.90 -13.61
N ILE A 167 -5.19 6.67 -14.78
CA ILE A 167 -4.76 7.28 -16.03
C ILE A 167 -5.86 8.20 -16.58
N THR A 168 -5.44 9.17 -17.38
CA THR A 168 -6.30 10.06 -18.13
C THR A 168 -6.26 9.70 -19.63
N ASN A 169 -7.13 10.31 -20.45
CA ASN A 169 -7.23 9.97 -21.87
C ASN A 169 -5.99 10.35 -22.70
N ASP A 170 -5.10 11.16 -22.16
CA ASP A 170 -3.83 11.56 -22.78
C ASP A 170 -2.72 10.50 -22.63
N TYR A 171 -2.94 9.47 -21.79
CA TYR A 171 -1.99 8.36 -21.68
C TYR A 171 -1.93 7.55 -22.98
N THR A 172 -0.75 7.46 -23.55
CA THR A 172 -0.49 6.57 -24.67
C THR A 172 -0.34 5.11 -24.22
N MET A 173 -0.60 4.18 -25.12
CA MET A 173 -0.37 2.75 -24.87
C MET A 173 1.06 2.47 -24.38
N ARG A 174 2.05 3.16 -24.94
CA ARG A 174 3.44 3.03 -24.56
C ARG A 174 3.68 3.44 -23.10
N GLN A 175 3.07 4.53 -22.65
CA GLN A 175 3.19 4.97 -21.24
C GLN A 175 2.55 3.96 -20.29
N VAL A 176 1.39 3.40 -20.63
CA VAL A 176 0.74 2.35 -19.83
C VAL A 176 1.62 1.10 -19.75
N LEU A 177 2.16 0.64 -20.87
CA LEU A 177 3.09 -0.51 -20.88
C LEU A 177 4.36 -0.25 -20.06
N ASN A 178 4.90 0.96 -20.09
CA ASN A 178 6.05 1.34 -19.28
C ASN A 178 5.73 1.30 -17.76
N LEU A 179 4.51 1.64 -17.36
CA LEU A 179 4.11 1.50 -15.95
C LEU A 179 4.09 0.03 -15.49
N TYR A 180 3.62 -0.89 -16.34
CA TYR A 180 3.67 -2.32 -16.03
C TYR A 180 5.10 -2.84 -15.97
N LEU A 181 5.96 -2.40 -16.89
CA LEU A 181 7.37 -2.77 -16.89
C LEU A 181 8.07 -2.26 -15.62
N LEU A 182 7.85 -0.99 -15.27
CA LEU A 182 8.38 -0.40 -14.04
C LEU A 182 7.88 -1.13 -12.79
N ALA A 183 6.61 -1.55 -12.77
CA ALA A 183 6.07 -2.33 -11.66
C ALA A 183 6.79 -3.68 -11.52
N TRP A 184 7.02 -4.37 -12.62
CA TRP A 184 7.79 -5.62 -12.63
C TRP A 184 9.24 -5.41 -12.17
N GLU A 185 9.94 -4.41 -12.72
CA GLU A 185 11.32 -4.05 -12.33
C GLU A 185 11.42 -3.65 -10.84
N SER A 186 10.37 -3.03 -10.29
CA SER A 186 10.29 -2.67 -8.88
C SER A 186 9.92 -3.83 -7.95
N GLY A 187 9.76 -5.05 -8.47
CA GLY A 187 9.41 -6.24 -7.70
C GLY A 187 7.97 -6.27 -7.21
N VAL A 188 7.07 -5.47 -7.79
CA VAL A 188 5.64 -5.48 -7.46
C VAL A 188 5.02 -6.79 -7.94
N LYS A 189 4.34 -7.53 -7.06
CA LYS A 189 3.78 -8.85 -7.38
C LYS A 189 2.58 -8.77 -8.31
N THR A 190 1.70 -7.80 -8.11
CA THR A 190 0.46 -7.64 -8.90
C THR A 190 0.09 -6.18 -9.05
N VAL A 191 -0.51 -5.87 -10.21
CA VAL A 191 -1.27 -4.64 -10.46
C VAL A 191 -2.74 -5.04 -10.57
N TYR A 192 -3.66 -4.23 -10.03
CA TYR A 192 -5.07 -4.59 -9.96
C TYR A 192 -5.85 -3.98 -11.12
N TYR A 193 -6.41 -2.76 -10.99
CA TYR A 193 -7.17 -2.12 -12.05
C TYR A 193 -6.38 -0.99 -12.72
N VAL A 194 -6.66 -0.77 -14.00
CA VAL A 194 -6.40 0.50 -14.69
C VAL A 194 -7.71 1.29 -14.66
N ARG A 195 -7.73 2.41 -13.95
CA ARG A 195 -8.87 3.31 -13.83
C ARG A 195 -8.64 4.51 -14.74
N SER A 196 -9.41 4.61 -15.80
CA SER A 196 -9.35 5.73 -16.73
C SER A 196 -10.42 6.76 -16.41
N LYS A 197 -10.10 8.05 -16.59
CA LYS A 197 -11.02 9.18 -16.49
C LYS A 197 -10.83 10.10 -17.68
N SER A 198 -11.96 10.57 -18.28
CA SER A 198 -11.92 11.67 -19.24
C SER A 198 -11.72 12.99 -18.48
N LEU A 199 -10.81 13.84 -18.97
CA LEU A 199 -10.57 15.17 -18.40
C LEU A 199 -11.78 16.12 -18.59
N GLU A 200 -12.62 15.84 -19.57
CA GLU A 200 -13.80 16.69 -19.91
C GLU A 200 -14.93 16.61 -18.86
N VAL A 201 -14.92 15.62 -17.97
CA VAL A 201 -16.00 15.40 -16.97
C VAL A 201 -15.84 16.27 -15.72
N GLU A 202 -14.68 16.87 -15.47
CA GLU A 202 -14.48 17.69 -14.26
C GLU A 202 -15.17 19.06 -14.32
N GLU A 203 -15.48 19.61 -15.52
CA GLU A 203 -16.11 20.92 -15.64
C GLU A 203 -17.63 20.91 -15.48
N CYS A 204 -18.30 19.76 -15.62
CA CYS A 204 -19.76 19.67 -15.59
C CYS A 204 -20.37 19.40 -14.20
N GLU A 205 -19.62 18.92 -13.21
CA GLU A 205 -20.16 18.67 -11.87
C GLU A 205 -20.42 19.96 -11.06
N SER A 206 -19.88 21.09 -11.49
CA SER A 206 -20.09 22.40 -10.84
C SER A 206 -21.22 23.23 -11.45
N CYS A 207 -21.85 22.79 -12.54
CA CYS A 207 -22.83 23.58 -13.30
C CYS A 207 -24.27 23.07 -13.23
N SER A 208 -24.56 22.02 -12.47
CA SER A 208 -25.94 21.57 -12.23
C SER A 208 -26.39 21.96 -10.81
N SER A 209 -26.69 23.23 -10.63
CA SER A 209 -27.56 23.76 -9.57
C SER A 209 -28.92 24.08 -10.14
#